data_dbb2028e0e9499c1518e1ae4268869fe
#
_entry.id   dbb2028e0e9499c1518e1ae4268869fe
#
_cell.length_a   1.000
_cell.length_b   1.000
_cell.length_c   1.000
_cell.angle_alpha   90.00
_cell.angle_beta   90.00
_cell.angle_gamma   90.00
#
_symmetry.space_group_name_H-M   'P 1'
#
loop_
_entity.id
_entity.type
_entity.pdbx_description
1 polymer ?
#
loop_
_entity_poly.entity_id
_entity_poly.type
_entity_poly.pdbx_seq_one_letter_code
_entity_poly.pdbx_strand_id
1 'polypeptide(L)'
;MCIRDRSPADLTLRQIAQHAKCHHPDIATYFGGKLGLYKELLPIIAEVIATRGLPPTFAKPSAELVRLVRLTAWLDEQDPSYFRNASERIIRDALTNIYVQRFNLPIDVAQLLGQRLMALVFTAVLHPGSIGLQEQQFSEHFALEIKIAQLLARNTSI
;
A
#
# COMPACT_ATOMS: atom_id res chain seq x y z
N MET A 1 16.93 10.03 -8.12
CA MET A 1 15.99 9.31 -8.97
C MET A 1 15.74 7.96 -8.33
N CYS A 2 14.67 7.87 -7.54
CA CYS A 2 14.37 6.72 -6.70
C CYS A 2 13.29 5.85 -7.33
N ILE A 3 12.95 4.77 -6.65
CA ILE A 3 11.76 3.91 -6.82
C ILE A 3 10.47 4.68 -7.17
N ARG A 4 10.50 5.99 -7.12
CA ARG A 4 9.39 6.89 -7.41
C ARG A 4 8.82 6.70 -8.82
N ASP A 5 9.70 6.48 -9.81
CA ASP A 5 9.34 6.55 -11.23
C ASP A 5 9.65 5.24 -11.98
N ARG A 6 10.22 4.23 -11.31
CA ARG A 6 10.57 2.93 -11.89
C ARG A 6 9.91 1.78 -11.14
N SER A 7 9.61 0.72 -11.88
CA SER A 7 9.18 -0.54 -11.27
C SER A 7 10.28 -1.09 -10.34
N PRO A 8 9.93 -1.71 -9.19
CA PRO A 8 10.90 -2.48 -8.42
C PRO A 8 11.68 -3.49 -9.27
N ALA A 9 11.06 -4.06 -10.31
CA ALA A 9 11.71 -4.98 -11.25
C ALA A 9 12.93 -4.34 -11.95
N ASP A 10 12.80 -3.08 -12.37
CA ASP A 10 13.79 -2.38 -13.20
C ASP A 10 14.99 -1.85 -12.42
N LEU A 11 14.93 -1.86 -11.09
CA LEU A 11 16.00 -1.38 -10.24
C LEU A 11 17.00 -2.49 -9.93
N THR A 12 18.28 -2.25 -10.22
CA THR A 12 19.36 -3.14 -9.79
C THR A 12 19.86 -2.77 -8.39
N LEU A 13 20.40 -3.74 -7.65
CA LEU A 13 21.02 -3.47 -6.34
C LEU A 13 22.13 -2.43 -6.43
N ARG A 14 22.88 -2.40 -7.54
CA ARG A 14 23.95 -1.41 -7.77
C ARG A 14 23.38 0.00 -7.85
N GLN A 15 22.25 0.18 -8.54
CA GLN A 15 21.58 1.50 -8.62
C GLN A 15 21.02 1.93 -7.26
N ILE A 16 20.48 0.97 -6.49
CA ILE A 16 19.97 1.23 -5.15
C ILE A 16 21.12 1.68 -4.24
N ALA A 17 22.24 0.92 -4.22
CA ALA A 17 23.43 1.23 -3.43
C ALA A 17 24.03 2.60 -3.79
N GLN A 18 24.16 2.89 -5.07
CA GLN A 18 24.66 4.17 -5.55
C GLN A 18 23.79 5.33 -5.04
N HIS A 19 22.46 5.16 -5.08
CA HIS A 19 21.54 6.19 -4.61
C HIS A 19 21.55 6.34 -3.08
N ALA A 20 21.64 5.23 -2.36
CA ALA A 20 21.74 5.20 -0.90
C ALA A 20 23.15 5.59 -0.39
N LYS A 21 24.11 5.79 -1.29
CA LYS A 21 25.53 6.07 -0.96
C LYS A 21 26.14 5.01 -0.06
N CYS A 22 25.79 3.74 -0.28
CA CYS A 22 26.33 2.59 0.43
C CYS A 22 27.05 1.63 -0.53
N HIS A 23 27.81 0.71 0.04
CA HIS A 23 28.54 -0.28 -0.76
C HIS A 23 27.60 -1.40 -1.21
N HIS A 24 27.59 -1.70 -2.50
CA HIS A 24 26.68 -2.70 -3.08
C HIS A 24 26.76 -4.10 -2.44
N PRO A 25 27.95 -4.67 -2.15
CA PRO A 25 28.05 -5.95 -1.46
C PRO A 25 27.39 -5.97 -0.08
N ASP A 26 27.35 -4.85 0.63
CA ASP A 26 26.73 -4.78 1.96
C ASP A 26 25.25 -5.10 1.89
N ILE A 27 24.55 -4.62 0.87
CA ILE A 27 23.13 -4.93 0.66
C ILE A 27 22.92 -6.43 0.50
N ALA A 28 23.78 -7.10 -0.27
CA ALA A 28 23.69 -8.54 -0.46
C ALA A 28 23.99 -9.30 0.84
N THR A 29 24.96 -8.83 1.61
CA THR A 29 25.36 -9.46 2.88
C THR A 29 24.28 -9.30 3.97
N TYR A 30 23.74 -8.08 4.14
CA TYR A 30 22.77 -7.80 5.22
C TYR A 30 21.36 -8.25 4.91
N PHE A 31 20.94 -8.16 3.65
CA PHE A 31 19.54 -8.41 3.25
C PHE A 31 19.37 -9.70 2.43
N GLY A 32 20.45 -10.42 2.09
CA GLY A 32 20.35 -11.57 1.19
C GLY A 32 19.99 -11.20 -0.25
N GLY A 33 20.19 -9.93 -0.64
CA GLY A 33 19.92 -9.44 -1.98
C GLY A 33 18.69 -8.54 -2.09
N LYS A 34 18.20 -8.37 -3.33
CA LYS A 34 17.10 -7.44 -3.64
C LYS A 34 15.78 -7.84 -3.00
N LEU A 35 15.49 -9.14 -3.01
CA LEU A 35 14.25 -9.67 -2.44
C LEU A 35 14.19 -9.42 -0.93
N GLY A 36 15.25 -9.75 -0.19
CA GLY A 36 15.32 -9.52 1.24
C GLY A 36 15.26 -8.03 1.59
N LEU A 37 16.02 -7.19 0.87
CA LEU A 37 15.93 -5.73 1.06
C LEU A 37 14.50 -5.21 0.92
N TYR A 38 13.76 -5.67 -0.08
CA TYR A 38 12.40 -5.22 -0.34
C TYR A 38 11.39 -5.76 0.68
N LYS A 39 11.62 -6.96 1.21
CA LYS A 39 10.83 -7.50 2.33
C LYS A 39 10.95 -6.64 3.59
N GLU A 40 12.17 -6.18 3.90
CA GLU A 40 12.42 -5.28 5.04
C GLU A 40 11.88 -3.86 4.80
N LEU A 41 11.88 -3.39 3.57
CA LEU A 41 11.42 -2.05 3.22
C LEU A 41 9.89 -1.91 3.23
N LEU A 42 9.16 -2.97 2.90
CA LEU A 42 7.70 -2.93 2.78
C LEU A 42 7.01 -2.49 4.09
N PRO A 43 7.31 -3.09 5.26
CA PRO A 43 6.69 -2.69 6.52
C PRO A 43 7.01 -1.23 6.88
N ILE A 44 8.22 -0.74 6.59
CA ILE A 44 8.60 0.65 6.86
C ILE A 44 7.74 1.63 6.05
N ILE A 45 7.53 1.35 4.76
CA ILE A 45 6.67 2.19 3.92
C ILE A 45 5.22 2.12 4.39
N ALA A 46 4.73 0.93 4.75
CA ALA A 46 3.38 0.74 5.25
C ALA A 46 3.14 1.51 6.55
N GLU A 47 4.09 1.50 7.47
CA GLU A 47 4.03 2.25 8.74
C GLU A 47 3.99 3.76 8.50
N VAL A 48 4.81 4.29 7.59
CA VAL A 48 4.80 5.71 7.22
C VAL A 48 3.44 6.13 6.67
N ILE A 49 2.78 5.28 5.89
CA ILE A 49 1.45 5.56 5.36
C ILE A 49 0.39 5.45 6.47
N ALA A 50 0.48 4.44 7.32
CA ALA A 50 -0.44 4.23 8.43
C ALA A 50 -0.44 5.40 9.42
N THR A 51 0.74 5.94 9.75
CA THR A 51 0.88 7.09 10.67
C THR A 51 0.30 8.38 10.10
N ARG A 52 0.30 8.55 8.78
CA ARG A 52 -0.36 9.70 8.12
C ARG A 52 -1.88 9.58 8.08
N GLY A 53 -2.40 8.38 8.20
CA GLY A 53 -3.82 8.07 8.09
C GLY A 53 -4.39 8.29 6.69
N LEU A 54 -5.71 8.11 6.55
CA LEU A 54 -6.42 8.44 5.32
C LEU A 54 -6.65 9.96 5.25
N PRO A 55 -6.22 10.62 4.17
CA PRO A 55 -6.50 12.05 4.00
C PRO A 55 -8.03 12.26 3.82
N PRO A 56 -8.53 13.47 4.11
CA PRO A 56 -9.94 13.79 3.95
C PRO A 56 -10.40 13.73 2.49
N THR A 57 -9.51 14.01 1.57
CA THR A 57 -9.72 13.95 0.11
C THR A 57 -8.51 13.31 -0.55
N PHE A 58 -8.76 12.55 -1.60
CA PHE A 58 -7.72 11.81 -2.33
C PHE A 58 -7.83 12.15 -3.82
N ALA A 59 -7.14 13.19 -4.24
CA ALA A 59 -7.14 13.57 -5.65
C ALA A 59 -6.44 12.51 -6.53
N LYS A 60 -5.34 11.96 -6.02
CA LYS A 60 -4.57 10.89 -6.67
C LYS A 60 -3.77 10.11 -5.63
N PRO A 61 -3.36 8.86 -5.90
CA PRO A 61 -2.49 8.11 -5.02
C PRO A 61 -1.18 8.86 -4.75
N SER A 62 -0.78 8.96 -3.47
CA SER A 62 0.50 9.56 -3.12
C SER A 62 1.67 8.76 -3.68
N ALA A 63 2.83 9.38 -3.82
CA ALA A 63 4.02 8.69 -4.32
C ALA A 63 4.41 7.51 -3.41
N GLU A 64 4.20 7.62 -2.10
CA GLU A 64 4.44 6.56 -1.13
C GLU A 64 3.47 5.39 -1.33
N LEU A 65 2.19 5.69 -1.55
CA LEU A 65 1.18 4.67 -1.81
C LEU A 65 1.43 3.93 -3.12
N VAL A 66 1.82 4.65 -4.19
CA VAL A 66 2.22 4.04 -5.46
C VAL A 66 3.41 3.11 -5.27
N ARG A 67 4.40 3.51 -4.47
CA ARG A 67 5.56 2.65 -4.16
C ARG A 67 5.15 1.42 -3.37
N LEU A 68 4.31 1.57 -2.35
CA LEU A 68 3.80 0.46 -1.56
C LEU A 68 3.12 -0.57 -2.45
N VAL A 69 2.19 -0.13 -3.29
CA VAL A 69 1.42 -1.01 -4.19
C VAL A 69 2.35 -1.74 -5.17
N ARG A 70 3.25 -1.02 -5.84
CA ARG A 70 4.19 -1.63 -6.78
C ARG A 70 5.15 -2.60 -6.11
N LEU A 71 5.62 -2.26 -4.92
CA LEU A 71 6.50 -3.13 -4.15
C LEU A 71 5.77 -4.39 -3.69
N THR A 72 4.54 -4.25 -3.21
CA THR A 72 3.68 -5.38 -2.81
C THR A 72 3.43 -6.31 -4.00
N ALA A 73 3.04 -5.79 -5.15
CA ALA A 73 2.80 -6.58 -6.35
C ALA A 73 4.07 -7.33 -6.81
N TRP A 74 5.21 -6.64 -6.80
CA TRP A 74 6.49 -7.28 -7.16
C TRP A 74 6.89 -8.37 -6.17
N LEU A 75 6.71 -8.16 -4.87
CA LEU A 75 7.01 -9.16 -3.84
C LEU A 75 6.09 -10.38 -3.97
N ASP A 76 4.82 -10.19 -4.26
CA ASP A 76 3.86 -11.27 -4.47
C ASP A 76 4.25 -12.15 -5.68
N GLU A 77 4.75 -11.54 -6.75
CA GLU A 77 5.28 -12.27 -7.90
C GLU A 77 6.57 -13.05 -7.58
N GLN A 78 7.47 -12.47 -6.77
CA GLN A 78 8.78 -13.09 -6.47
C GLN A 78 8.71 -14.13 -5.35
N ASP A 79 7.84 -13.94 -4.38
CA ASP A 79 7.63 -14.85 -3.25
C ASP A 79 6.17 -14.80 -2.79
N PRO A 80 5.27 -15.57 -3.44
CA PRO A 80 3.86 -15.63 -3.04
C PRO A 80 3.62 -16.12 -1.61
N SER A 81 4.63 -16.76 -0.98
CA SER A 81 4.53 -17.23 0.39
C SER A 81 4.71 -16.11 1.42
N TYR A 82 5.35 -15.01 1.03
CA TYR A 82 5.65 -13.89 1.93
C TYR A 82 4.38 -13.31 2.57
N PHE A 83 3.34 -13.09 1.78
CA PHE A 83 2.08 -12.53 2.25
C PHE A 83 1.16 -13.52 2.98
N ARG A 84 1.37 -14.84 2.81
CA ARG A 84 0.62 -15.85 3.57
C ARG A 84 1.01 -15.89 5.05
N ASN A 85 2.17 -15.35 5.40
CA ASN A 85 2.68 -15.30 6.76
C ASN A 85 2.37 -13.95 7.45
N ALA A 86 3.15 -13.47 8.36
CA ALA A 86 2.81 -12.34 9.25
C ALA A 86 2.69 -10.96 8.58
N SER A 87 3.35 -10.73 7.42
CA SER A 87 3.48 -9.40 6.81
C SER A 87 2.20 -8.89 6.14
N GLU A 88 1.33 -9.80 5.70
CA GLU A 88 0.03 -9.48 5.11
C GLU A 88 -0.85 -8.64 6.05
N ARG A 89 -0.64 -8.83 7.34
CA ARG A 89 -1.45 -8.20 8.38
C ARG A 89 -1.17 -6.71 8.55
N ILE A 90 0.06 -6.24 8.30
CA ILE A 90 0.46 -4.86 8.60
C ILE A 90 -0.41 -3.85 7.84
N ILE A 91 -0.55 -4.01 6.52
CA ILE A 91 -1.35 -3.08 5.70
C ILE A 91 -2.84 -3.24 6.02
N ARG A 92 -3.31 -4.48 6.11
CA ARG A 92 -4.69 -4.78 6.46
C ARG A 92 -5.05 -4.24 7.83
N ASP A 93 -4.23 -4.52 8.84
CA ASP A 93 -4.46 -4.13 10.22
C ASP A 93 -4.38 -2.60 10.37
N ALA A 94 -3.47 -1.93 9.67
CA ALA A 94 -3.39 -0.47 9.61
C ALA A 94 -4.69 0.15 9.05
N LEU A 95 -5.18 -0.36 7.92
CA LEU A 95 -6.44 0.11 7.33
C LEU A 95 -7.63 -0.20 8.23
N THR A 96 -7.70 -1.40 8.80
CA THR A 96 -8.75 -1.78 9.76
C THR A 96 -8.77 -0.81 10.94
N ASN A 97 -7.62 -0.54 11.55
CA ASN A 97 -7.52 0.38 12.67
C ASN A 97 -7.96 1.81 12.29
N ILE A 98 -7.63 2.28 11.08
CA ILE A 98 -8.11 3.58 10.60
C ILE A 98 -9.64 3.62 10.55
N TYR A 99 -10.28 2.59 10.00
CA TYR A 99 -11.74 2.53 9.91
C TYR A 99 -12.40 2.41 11.30
N VAL A 100 -11.84 1.59 12.19
CA VAL A 100 -12.33 1.48 13.57
C VAL A 100 -12.21 2.82 14.30
N GLN A 101 -11.03 3.44 14.27
CA GLN A 101 -10.79 4.68 15.03
C GLN A 101 -11.52 5.90 14.46
N ARG A 102 -11.57 6.02 13.13
CA ARG A 102 -12.14 7.21 12.48
C ARG A 102 -13.66 7.16 12.39
N PHE A 103 -14.24 5.98 12.22
CA PHE A 103 -15.66 5.82 11.95
C PHE A 103 -16.39 5.00 13.01
N ASN A 104 -15.68 4.53 14.04
CA ASN A 104 -16.24 3.68 15.11
C ASN A 104 -16.97 2.44 14.58
N LEU A 105 -16.41 1.81 13.53
CA LEU A 105 -16.98 0.63 12.91
C LEU A 105 -16.61 -0.65 13.66
N PRO A 106 -17.47 -1.68 13.66
CA PRO A 106 -17.12 -3.02 14.08
C PRO A 106 -15.91 -3.54 13.29
N ILE A 107 -15.07 -4.34 13.93
CA ILE A 107 -13.78 -4.77 13.36
C ILE A 107 -13.93 -5.58 12.07
N ASP A 108 -14.95 -6.41 11.98
CA ASP A 108 -15.28 -7.22 10.80
C ASP A 108 -15.69 -6.34 9.61
N VAL A 109 -16.52 -5.33 9.83
CA VAL A 109 -16.92 -4.33 8.82
C VAL A 109 -15.71 -3.50 8.40
N ALA A 110 -14.90 -3.06 9.36
CA ALA A 110 -13.68 -2.29 9.10
C ALA A 110 -12.67 -3.09 8.24
N GLN A 111 -12.53 -4.39 8.50
CA GLN A 111 -11.68 -5.27 7.70
C GLN A 111 -12.16 -5.38 6.24
N LEU A 112 -13.46 -5.57 6.02
CA LEU A 112 -14.03 -5.64 4.67
C LEU A 112 -13.84 -4.34 3.91
N LEU A 113 -14.08 -3.19 4.54
CA LEU A 113 -13.88 -1.88 3.92
C LEU A 113 -12.39 -1.62 3.62
N GLY A 114 -11.50 -2.02 4.53
CA GLY A 114 -10.06 -1.93 4.30
C GLY A 114 -9.60 -2.75 3.10
N GLN A 115 -10.11 -3.97 2.95
CA GLN A 115 -9.83 -4.83 1.80
C GLN A 115 -10.38 -4.24 0.49
N ARG A 116 -11.58 -3.68 0.50
CA ARG A 116 -12.16 -2.99 -0.67
C ARG A 116 -11.32 -1.79 -1.08
N LEU A 117 -10.92 -0.96 -0.12
CA LEU A 117 -10.06 0.19 -0.40
C LEU A 117 -8.72 -0.24 -0.98
N MET A 118 -8.11 -1.30 -0.44
CA MET A 118 -6.89 -1.88 -1.02
C MET A 118 -7.11 -2.31 -2.47
N ALA A 119 -8.16 -3.06 -2.76
CA ALA A 119 -8.45 -3.52 -4.12
C ALA A 119 -8.60 -2.34 -5.10
N LEU A 120 -9.32 -1.28 -4.69
CA LEU A 120 -9.46 -0.06 -5.48
C LEU A 120 -8.10 0.59 -5.76
N VAL A 121 -7.28 0.77 -4.72
CA VAL A 121 -5.96 1.40 -4.83
C VAL A 121 -5.01 0.57 -5.71
N PHE A 122 -4.98 -0.75 -5.51
CA PHE A 122 -4.16 -1.65 -6.32
C PHE A 122 -4.56 -1.58 -7.79
N THR A 123 -5.84 -1.66 -8.09
CA THR A 123 -6.34 -1.58 -9.47
C THR A 123 -6.04 -0.22 -10.10
N ALA A 124 -6.23 0.86 -9.35
CA ALA A 124 -5.94 2.21 -9.84
C ALA A 124 -4.45 2.46 -10.12
N VAL A 125 -3.56 1.82 -9.37
CA VAL A 125 -2.10 1.99 -9.53
C VAL A 125 -1.51 1.05 -10.57
N LEU A 126 -1.95 -0.22 -10.59
CA LEU A 126 -1.34 -1.26 -11.43
C LEU A 126 -2.02 -1.38 -12.79
N HIS A 127 -3.33 -1.20 -12.83
CA HIS A 127 -4.16 -1.50 -14.00
C HIS A 127 -5.22 -0.42 -14.30
N PRO A 128 -4.88 0.88 -14.28
CA PRO A 128 -5.87 1.95 -14.48
C PRO A 128 -6.59 1.82 -15.83
N GLY A 129 -5.88 1.42 -16.87
CA GLY A 129 -6.44 1.26 -18.21
C GLY A 129 -7.39 0.07 -18.36
N SER A 130 -7.21 -1.01 -17.58
CA SER A 130 -8.04 -2.24 -17.73
C SER A 130 -9.48 -2.05 -17.25
N ILE A 131 -9.73 -1.12 -16.35
CA ILE A 131 -11.05 -0.78 -15.83
C ILE A 131 -11.53 0.59 -16.31
N GLY A 132 -10.79 1.24 -17.21
CA GLY A 132 -11.13 2.57 -17.72
C GLY A 132 -11.08 3.67 -16.65
N LEU A 133 -10.35 3.46 -15.55
CA LEU A 133 -10.28 4.42 -14.46
C LEU A 133 -9.41 5.61 -14.86
N GLN A 134 -10.04 6.77 -14.98
CA GLN A 134 -9.33 8.03 -15.18
C GLN A 134 -8.88 8.61 -13.83
N GLU A 135 -7.81 9.42 -13.85
CA GLU A 135 -7.23 10.00 -12.62
C GLU A 135 -8.28 10.78 -11.79
N GLN A 136 -9.19 11.47 -12.44
CA GLN A 136 -10.28 12.22 -11.80
C GLN A 136 -11.30 11.31 -11.09
N GLN A 137 -11.60 10.16 -11.68
CA GLN A 137 -12.56 9.21 -11.12
C GLN A 137 -12.02 8.50 -9.86
N PHE A 138 -10.70 8.42 -9.71
CA PHE A 138 -10.12 7.86 -8.49
C PHE A 138 -10.57 8.60 -7.23
N SER A 139 -10.63 9.94 -7.30
CA SER A 139 -11.10 10.77 -6.17
C SER A 139 -12.58 10.54 -5.86
N GLU A 140 -13.40 10.32 -6.86
CA GLU A 140 -14.84 10.04 -6.72
C GLU A 140 -15.06 8.67 -6.07
N HIS A 141 -14.34 7.65 -6.52
CA HIS A 141 -14.38 6.31 -5.92
C HIS A 141 -13.92 6.32 -4.47
N PHE A 142 -12.83 7.04 -4.17
CA PHE A 142 -12.36 7.18 -2.81
C PHE A 142 -13.38 7.91 -1.92
N ALA A 143 -13.97 9.00 -2.40
CA ALA A 143 -15.01 9.73 -1.68
C ALA A 143 -16.22 8.85 -1.41
N LEU A 144 -16.59 7.97 -2.35
CA LEU A 144 -17.66 7.00 -2.19
C LEU A 144 -17.33 5.99 -1.07
N GLU A 145 -16.11 5.45 -1.01
CA GLU A 145 -15.68 4.54 0.06
C GLU A 145 -15.79 5.20 1.45
N ILE A 146 -15.38 6.46 1.57
CA ILE A 146 -15.51 7.23 2.82
C ILE A 146 -17.00 7.44 3.18
N LYS A 147 -17.85 7.75 2.20
CA LYS A 147 -19.29 7.92 2.41
C LYS A 147 -19.96 6.62 2.85
N ILE A 148 -19.58 5.49 2.28
CA ILE A 148 -20.06 4.16 2.71
C ILE A 148 -19.70 3.92 4.17
N ALA A 149 -18.45 4.18 4.57
CA ALA A 149 -18.02 4.03 5.96
C ALA A 149 -18.84 4.89 6.92
N GLN A 150 -19.11 6.14 6.55
CA GLN A 150 -19.94 7.06 7.34
C GLN A 150 -21.39 6.60 7.48
N LEU A 151 -21.97 6.06 6.41
CA LEU A 151 -23.35 5.54 6.43
C LEU A 151 -23.46 4.29 7.31
N LEU A 152 -22.48 3.39 7.22
CA LEU A 152 -22.44 2.18 8.07
C LEU A 152 -22.26 2.56 9.54
N ALA A 153 -21.42 3.52 9.86
CA ALA A 153 -21.20 4.00 11.22
C ALA A 153 -22.49 4.54 11.86
N ARG A 154 -23.33 5.26 11.10
CA ARG A 154 -24.63 5.77 11.58
C ARG A 154 -25.62 4.65 11.90
N ASN A 155 -25.57 3.56 11.14
CA ASN A 155 -26.50 2.44 11.31
C ASN A 155 -26.05 1.45 12.39
N THR A 156 -24.80 1.50 12.83
CA THR A 156 -24.25 0.61 13.88
C THR A 156 -24.34 1.25 15.27
N SER A 157 -24.74 2.50 15.37
CA SER A 157 -24.87 3.26 16.63
C SER A 157 -26.27 3.16 17.27
N ILE A 158 -27.10 2.19 16.81
CA ILE A 158 -28.39 1.82 17.38
C ILE A 158 -28.21 0.51 18.17
#